data_8d6f56e3a7b32bdefeeec15d7abb1305
#
_entry.id   8d6f56e3a7b32bdefeeec15d7abb1305
#
_cell.length_a   1.000
_cell.length_b   1.000
_cell.length_c   1.000
_cell.angle_alpha   90.00
_cell.angle_beta   90.00
_cell.angle_gamma   90.00
#
_symmetry.space_group_name_H-M   'P 1'
#
loop_
_entity.id
_entity.type
_entity.pdbx_description
1 polymer ?
#
loop_
_entity_poly.entity_id
_entity_poly.type
_entity_poly.pdbx_seq_one_letter_code
_entity_poly.pdbx_strand_id
1 'polypeptide(L)'
;TRLDYQQEQGLVSSIPLGENLISIQRGLTTSSTAIFIPFITQELFQRGAALYYGLNALSNNMILCDRKQLKNPNGLILGTPGSGKSFAAKREMTNAFLITDDDIIICDPEAEYAPLVQRLHGQVIRISPTSPHYINPMDINLNYSEDDSPLALKSDFLLSLCELVIGGKEGLAPVEKTVIDRAVRNVYRPFLADPDPAKMPILGDLYDELLRQPEPEAARVAAAFELYVSGSLNVFNHRTNVELSNRLVCFDIKQLGKQLKKLGMLIVQDQVWN
;
A
#
# COMPACT_ATOMS: atom_id res chain seq x y z
N THR A 1 55.84 -11.52 10.46
CA THR A 1 57.29 -11.20 10.31
C THR A 1 57.74 -10.48 11.56
N ARG A 2 58.86 -10.87 12.10
CA ARG A 2 59.49 -10.15 13.22
C ARG A 2 60.25 -8.98 12.68
N LEU A 3 60.04 -7.80 13.24
CA LEU A 3 60.74 -6.56 12.86
C LEU A 3 61.93 -6.36 13.82
N ASP A 4 63.10 -6.88 13.46
CA ASP A 4 64.31 -6.70 14.24
C ASP A 4 64.91 -5.35 13.87
N TYR A 5 65.14 -4.49 14.86
CA TYR A 5 65.70 -3.13 14.73
C TYR A 5 64.84 -2.14 13.83
N GLN A 6 63.59 -2.47 13.56
CA GLN A 6 62.67 -1.65 12.77
C GLN A 6 61.33 -1.40 13.50
N GLN A 7 61.35 -1.40 14.84
CA GLN A 7 60.14 -1.27 15.65
C GLN A 7 59.46 0.07 15.47
N GLU A 8 60.24 1.17 15.37
CA GLU A 8 59.72 2.50 15.15
C GLU A 8 59.07 2.64 13.76
N GLN A 9 59.76 2.16 12.73
CA GLN A 9 59.22 2.12 11.37
C GLN A 9 57.95 1.24 11.29
N GLY A 10 57.95 0.15 12.04
CA GLY A 10 56.75 -0.71 12.12
C GLY A 10 55.58 -0.01 12.78
N LEU A 11 55.82 0.72 13.85
CA LEU A 11 54.79 1.52 14.51
C LEU A 11 54.22 2.59 13.58
N VAL A 12 55.09 3.41 12.95
CA VAL A 12 54.65 4.46 12.03
C VAL A 12 53.89 3.93 10.84
N SER A 13 54.33 2.80 10.27
CA SER A 13 53.64 2.15 9.16
C SER A 13 52.29 1.48 9.53
N SER A 14 52.05 1.21 10.81
CA SER A 14 50.80 0.65 11.31
C SER A 14 49.75 1.69 11.73
N ILE A 15 50.19 2.91 11.94
CA ILE A 15 49.28 4.02 12.28
C ILE A 15 48.81 4.69 10.98
N PRO A 16 47.56 5.24 10.90
CA PRO A 16 47.00 5.80 9.66
C PRO A 16 47.60 7.17 9.33
N LEU A 17 48.96 7.28 9.25
CA LEU A 17 49.69 8.49 8.87
C LEU A 17 49.96 8.60 7.37
N GLY A 18 49.58 7.59 6.60
CA GLY A 18 49.79 7.56 5.16
C GLY A 18 51.22 7.26 4.71
N GLU A 19 52.14 6.89 5.63
CA GLU A 19 53.52 6.54 5.33
C GLU A 19 53.83 5.09 5.62
N ASN A 20 54.55 4.43 4.70
CA ASN A 20 55.08 3.10 4.90
C ASN A 20 56.59 3.12 4.91
N LEU A 21 57.18 3.02 6.09
CA LEU A 21 58.62 3.04 6.31
C LEU A 21 59.27 1.65 6.31
N ILE A 22 58.46 0.58 6.16
CA ILE A 22 58.93 -0.80 6.13
C ILE A 22 59.29 -1.19 4.71
N SER A 23 60.51 -1.64 4.49
CA SER A 23 60.99 -2.11 3.18
C SER A 23 60.57 -3.54 2.86
N ILE A 24 60.06 -4.31 3.84
CA ILE A 24 59.65 -5.71 3.67
C ILE A 24 58.27 -5.72 3.05
N GLN A 25 58.15 -6.09 1.77
CA GLN A 25 56.89 -6.20 1.05
C GLN A 25 56.63 -7.64 0.68
N ARG A 26 55.34 -8.01 0.70
CA ARG A 26 54.85 -9.30 0.23
C ARG A 26 53.79 -9.08 -0.83
N GLY A 27 54.03 -9.58 -2.02
CA GLY A 27 53.04 -9.56 -3.10
C GLY A 27 51.83 -10.45 -2.73
N LEU A 28 50.64 -9.89 -2.85
CA LEU A 28 49.38 -10.60 -2.71
C LEU A 28 48.63 -10.56 -4.03
N THR A 29 47.95 -11.65 -4.37
CA THR A 29 46.99 -11.62 -5.51
C THR A 29 45.77 -10.81 -5.14
N THR A 30 45.06 -10.29 -6.15
CA THR A 30 43.82 -9.53 -5.93
C THR A 30 42.80 -10.28 -5.09
N SER A 31 42.67 -11.60 -5.29
CA SER A 31 41.76 -12.44 -4.50
C SER A 31 42.19 -12.56 -3.04
N SER A 32 43.50 -12.63 -2.77
CA SER A 32 44.02 -12.64 -1.40
C SER A 32 43.89 -11.29 -0.72
N THR A 33 44.04 -10.19 -1.46
CA THR A 33 43.86 -8.82 -0.97
C THR A 33 42.38 -8.53 -0.68
N ALA A 34 41.46 -9.06 -1.46
CA ALA A 34 40.02 -8.90 -1.26
C ALA A 34 39.52 -9.41 0.11
N ILE A 35 40.25 -10.40 0.72
CA ILE A 35 39.92 -10.89 2.07
C ILE A 35 40.14 -9.82 3.15
N PHE A 36 41.08 -8.89 2.92
CA PHE A 36 41.36 -7.80 3.85
C PHE A 36 40.46 -6.57 3.68
N ILE A 37 39.68 -6.52 2.60
CA ILE A 37 38.65 -5.49 2.46
C ILE A 37 37.54 -5.84 3.46
N PRO A 38 37.32 -5.01 4.49
CA PRO A 38 36.18 -5.23 5.37
C PRO A 38 34.94 -5.06 4.51
N PHE A 39 34.30 -6.14 4.10
CA PHE A 39 32.94 -6.10 3.60
C PHE A 39 32.08 -5.62 4.76
N ILE A 40 31.96 -4.32 4.84
CA ILE A 40 31.09 -3.68 5.80
C ILE A 40 29.68 -4.08 5.37
N THR A 41 28.94 -4.68 6.25
CA THR A 41 27.50 -4.85 6.09
C THR A 41 26.93 -3.49 5.75
N GLN A 42 26.12 -3.42 4.71
CA GLN A 42 25.45 -2.19 4.34
C GLN A 42 24.66 -1.70 5.56
N GLU A 43 25.06 -0.58 6.11
CA GLU A 43 24.39 0.04 7.24
C GLU A 43 23.41 1.09 6.72
N LEU A 44 22.20 1.03 7.23
CA LEU A 44 21.16 2.00 6.94
C LEU A 44 20.99 2.88 8.18
N PHE A 45 21.60 4.06 8.14
CA PHE A 45 21.52 5.04 9.21
C PHE A 45 21.19 6.41 8.63
N GLN A 46 19.92 6.78 8.66
CA GLN A 46 19.44 8.08 8.21
C GLN A 46 19.11 8.95 9.41
N ARG A 47 19.16 10.28 9.21
CA ARG A 47 18.83 11.28 10.23
C ARG A 47 17.47 11.91 9.96
N GLY A 48 16.93 12.62 10.94
CA GLY A 48 15.64 13.29 10.83
C GLY A 48 14.48 12.39 11.27
N ALA A 49 13.40 12.32 10.50
CA ALA A 49 12.20 11.53 10.80
C ALA A 49 12.37 10.03 10.55
N ALA A 50 13.60 9.52 10.65
CA ALA A 50 13.89 8.10 10.42
C ALA A 50 13.33 7.22 11.55
N LEU A 51 12.67 6.13 11.16
CA LEU A 51 12.11 5.15 12.07
C LEU A 51 13.16 4.12 12.47
N TYR A 52 13.10 3.65 13.71
CA TYR A 52 13.97 2.59 14.22
C TYR A 52 13.44 1.20 13.84
N TYR A 53 14.21 0.46 13.07
CA TYR A 53 13.86 -0.89 12.63
C TYR A 53 14.48 -2.01 13.47
N GLY A 54 15.62 -1.78 14.09
CA GLY A 54 16.32 -2.76 14.91
C GLY A 54 17.84 -2.53 14.94
N LEU A 55 18.55 -3.59 15.29
CA LEU A 55 20.01 -3.63 15.24
C LEU A 55 20.46 -4.50 14.07
N ASN A 56 21.53 -4.11 13.41
CA ASN A 56 22.18 -4.93 12.41
C ASN A 56 22.74 -6.18 13.09
N ALA A 57 22.44 -7.36 12.54
CA ALA A 57 22.82 -8.64 13.15
C ALA A 57 24.35 -8.88 13.23
N LEU A 58 25.13 -8.21 12.40
CA LEU A 58 26.59 -8.35 12.34
C LEU A 58 27.31 -7.25 13.09
N SER A 59 26.92 -5.99 12.88
CA SER A 59 27.62 -4.83 13.47
C SER A 59 27.03 -4.36 14.80
N ASN A 60 25.82 -4.80 15.16
CA ASN A 60 25.03 -4.28 16.28
C ASN A 60 24.70 -2.76 16.19
N ASN A 61 24.95 -2.15 15.06
CA ASN A 61 24.57 -0.76 14.85
C ASN A 61 23.05 -0.62 14.65
N MET A 62 22.49 0.52 15.06
CA MET A 62 21.09 0.82 14.87
C MET A 62 20.74 0.99 13.38
N ILE A 63 19.63 0.37 12.97
CA ILE A 63 19.04 0.58 11.66
C ILE A 63 17.96 1.66 11.81
N LEU A 64 18.24 2.82 11.23
CA LEU A 64 17.34 3.97 11.16
C LEU A 64 17.05 4.28 9.69
N CYS A 65 15.79 4.28 9.31
CA CYS A 65 15.37 4.52 7.93
C CYS A 65 14.15 5.43 7.86
N ASP A 66 14.25 6.45 7.02
CA ASP A 66 13.10 7.18 6.51
C ASP A 66 12.75 6.63 5.13
N ARG A 67 11.67 5.86 5.04
CA ARG A 67 11.26 5.23 3.78
C ARG A 67 10.99 6.22 2.66
N LYS A 68 10.55 7.44 2.98
CA LYS A 68 10.27 8.49 1.98
C LYS A 68 11.52 8.93 1.22
N GLN A 69 12.70 8.74 1.82
CA GLN A 69 13.98 9.05 1.18
C GLN A 69 14.51 7.87 0.32
N LEU A 70 13.87 6.73 0.33
CA LEU A 70 14.23 5.60 -0.51
C LEU A 70 13.69 5.78 -1.93
N LYS A 71 14.39 5.20 -2.92
CA LYS A 71 13.91 5.18 -4.32
C LYS A 71 12.54 4.50 -4.47
N ASN A 72 12.26 3.53 -3.60
CA ASN A 72 10.97 2.87 -3.51
C ASN A 72 10.61 2.72 -2.02
N PRO A 73 9.57 3.42 -1.54
CA PRO A 73 9.15 3.37 -0.14
C PRO A 73 8.40 2.10 0.24
N ASN A 74 8.03 1.26 -0.74
CA ASN A 74 7.26 0.04 -0.48
C ASN A 74 8.06 -0.93 0.39
N GLY A 75 7.39 -1.60 1.32
CA GLY A 75 7.96 -2.58 2.22
C GLY A 75 7.16 -3.88 2.23
N LEU A 76 7.84 -4.99 2.48
CA LEU A 76 7.24 -6.31 2.61
C LEU A 76 7.74 -6.97 3.89
N ILE A 77 6.80 -7.39 4.77
CA ILE A 77 7.11 -8.11 6.00
C ILE A 77 6.77 -9.58 5.81
N LEU A 78 7.79 -10.40 5.71
CA LEU A 78 7.66 -11.84 5.53
C LEU A 78 8.04 -12.62 6.80
N GLY A 79 7.39 -13.74 7.00
CA GLY A 79 7.70 -14.65 8.10
C GLY A 79 6.67 -15.76 8.25
N THR A 80 7.02 -16.82 8.95
CA THR A 80 6.09 -17.90 9.29
C THR A 80 5.00 -17.43 10.26
N PRO A 81 3.90 -18.16 10.41
CA PRO A 81 2.93 -17.89 11.48
C PRO A 81 3.61 -17.85 12.86
N GLY A 82 3.27 -16.88 13.68
CA GLY A 82 3.87 -16.70 15.02
C GLY A 82 5.24 -16.01 15.05
N SER A 83 5.86 -15.66 13.92
CA SER A 83 7.18 -15.00 13.86
C SER A 83 7.19 -13.52 14.25
N GLY A 84 6.05 -12.93 14.60
CA GLY A 84 5.95 -11.53 15.02
C GLY A 84 5.73 -10.52 13.89
N LYS A 85 5.28 -10.94 12.68
CA LYS A 85 4.99 -10.02 11.55
C LYS A 85 4.05 -8.88 11.93
N SER A 86 2.89 -9.22 12.50
CA SER A 86 1.88 -8.22 12.91
C SER A 86 2.43 -7.31 14.02
N PHE A 87 3.29 -7.84 14.90
CA PHE A 87 3.95 -7.03 15.93
C PHE A 87 4.94 -6.03 15.33
N ALA A 88 5.75 -6.46 14.35
CA ALA A 88 6.67 -5.59 13.64
C ALA A 88 5.93 -4.47 12.91
N ALA A 89 4.83 -4.79 12.20
CA ALA A 89 3.98 -3.81 11.56
C ALA A 89 3.35 -2.83 12.56
N LYS A 90 2.80 -3.31 13.67
CA LYS A 90 2.23 -2.47 14.74
C LYS A 90 3.28 -1.52 15.33
N ARG A 91 4.51 -2.00 15.54
CA ARG A 91 5.61 -1.16 16.04
C ARG A 91 5.95 -0.05 15.05
N GLU A 92 6.05 -0.39 13.76
CA GLU A 92 6.34 0.59 12.72
C GLU A 92 5.24 1.66 12.61
N MET A 93 3.97 1.25 12.58
CA MET A 93 2.82 2.17 12.57
C MET A 93 2.81 3.08 13.80
N THR A 94 3.08 2.53 14.99
CA THR A 94 3.16 3.32 16.23
C THR A 94 4.28 4.34 16.16
N ASN A 95 5.47 3.95 15.69
CA ASN A 95 6.59 4.85 15.56
C ASN A 95 6.32 5.94 14.52
N ALA A 96 5.75 5.59 13.37
CA ALA A 96 5.36 6.57 12.35
C ALA A 96 4.34 7.57 12.91
N PHE A 97 3.31 7.10 13.61
CA PHE A 97 2.29 7.95 14.21
C PHE A 97 2.85 8.94 15.24
N LEU A 98 3.86 8.52 16.02
CA LEU A 98 4.46 9.33 17.09
C LEU A 98 5.58 10.28 16.60
N ILE A 99 6.27 9.93 15.52
CA ILE A 99 7.47 10.65 15.06
C ILE A 99 7.18 11.54 13.86
N THR A 100 6.19 11.17 13.03
CA THR A 100 5.85 11.90 11.81
C THR A 100 4.45 12.48 11.89
N ASP A 101 4.12 13.40 10.98
CA ASP A 101 2.76 13.93 10.79
C ASP A 101 1.99 13.18 9.68
N ASP A 102 2.45 12.00 9.30
CA ASP A 102 1.87 11.20 8.23
C ASP A 102 0.51 10.64 8.60
N ASP A 103 -0.36 10.56 7.62
CA ASP A 103 -1.60 9.80 7.72
C ASP A 103 -1.30 8.31 7.58
N ILE A 104 -1.93 7.51 8.46
CA ILE A 104 -1.74 6.06 8.49
C ILE A 104 -3.08 5.39 8.21
N ILE A 105 -3.15 4.70 7.08
CA ILE A 105 -4.35 3.98 6.66
C ILE A 105 -4.06 2.48 6.67
N ILE A 106 -4.90 1.73 7.37
CA ILE A 106 -4.76 0.29 7.57
C ILE A 106 -5.94 -0.42 6.91
N CYS A 107 -5.68 -1.33 5.98
CA CYS A 107 -6.67 -2.29 5.53
C CYS A 107 -6.45 -3.61 6.28
N ASP A 108 -7.39 -3.97 7.17
CA ASP A 108 -7.26 -5.07 8.12
C ASP A 108 -8.22 -6.22 7.80
N PRO A 109 -7.79 -7.24 7.06
CA PRO A 109 -8.61 -8.38 6.73
C PRO A 109 -8.77 -9.40 7.87
N GLU A 110 -8.00 -9.29 8.95
CA GLU A 110 -8.01 -10.22 10.07
C GLU A 110 -8.47 -9.61 11.40
N ALA A 111 -8.75 -8.30 11.44
CA ALA A 111 -9.14 -7.52 12.63
C ALA A 111 -8.13 -7.59 13.77
N GLU A 112 -6.83 -7.48 13.45
CA GLU A 112 -5.75 -7.51 14.42
C GLU A 112 -5.32 -6.12 14.91
N TYR A 113 -5.62 -5.06 14.13
CA TYR A 113 -5.08 -3.70 14.36
C TYR A 113 -6.04 -2.80 15.15
N ALA A 114 -7.34 -3.10 15.18
CA ALA A 114 -8.35 -2.28 15.86
C ALA A 114 -7.99 -1.91 17.32
N PRO A 115 -7.45 -2.81 18.18
CA PRO A 115 -7.07 -2.44 19.55
C PRO A 115 -5.93 -1.41 19.60
N LEU A 116 -4.95 -1.48 18.68
CA LEU A 116 -3.88 -0.50 18.59
C LEU A 116 -4.41 0.86 18.17
N VAL A 117 -5.23 0.87 17.11
CA VAL A 117 -5.82 2.10 16.56
C VAL A 117 -6.66 2.82 17.60
N GLN A 118 -7.51 2.10 18.35
CA GLN A 118 -8.31 2.65 19.44
C GLN A 118 -7.43 3.23 20.57
N ARG A 119 -6.33 2.54 20.91
CA ARG A 119 -5.40 3.01 21.94
C ARG A 119 -4.68 4.31 21.56
N LEU A 120 -4.47 4.54 20.28
CA LEU A 120 -3.88 5.75 19.71
C LEU A 120 -4.94 6.80 19.33
N HIS A 121 -6.19 6.63 19.76
CA HIS A 121 -7.33 7.50 19.44
C HIS A 121 -7.59 7.63 17.93
N GLY A 122 -7.25 6.60 17.16
CA GLY A 122 -7.55 6.50 15.74
C GLY A 122 -9.00 6.04 15.49
N GLN A 123 -9.39 6.06 14.21
CA GLN A 123 -10.71 5.69 13.76
C GLN A 123 -10.73 4.25 13.25
N VAL A 124 -11.70 3.44 13.69
CA VAL A 124 -11.93 2.09 13.17
C VAL A 124 -13.25 2.07 12.41
N ILE A 125 -13.18 1.82 11.11
CA ILE A 125 -14.32 1.70 10.21
C ILE A 125 -14.53 0.23 9.90
N ARG A 126 -15.61 -0.35 10.42
CA ARG A 126 -15.95 -1.74 10.16
C ARG A 126 -16.86 -1.83 8.95
N ILE A 127 -16.44 -2.59 7.94
CA ILE A 127 -17.23 -2.85 6.75
C ILE A 127 -17.72 -4.29 6.79
N SER A 128 -19.03 -4.46 6.88
CA SER A 128 -19.68 -5.76 6.94
C SER A 128 -21.14 -5.67 6.50
N PRO A 129 -21.81 -6.77 6.17
CA PRO A 129 -23.23 -6.76 5.84
C PRO A 129 -24.16 -6.22 6.95
N THR A 130 -23.69 -6.22 8.18
CA THR A 130 -24.44 -5.77 9.35
C THR A 130 -23.95 -4.45 9.95
N SER A 131 -22.91 -3.86 9.36
CA SER A 131 -22.37 -2.57 9.81
C SER A 131 -23.22 -1.40 9.30
N PRO A 132 -23.34 -0.31 10.06
CA PRO A 132 -23.93 0.92 9.57
C PRO A 132 -22.97 1.75 8.70
N HIS A 133 -21.73 1.32 8.53
CA HIS A 133 -20.71 2.03 7.77
C HIS A 133 -20.68 1.54 6.33
N TYR A 134 -20.77 2.46 5.39
CA TYR A 134 -20.75 2.19 3.96
C TYR A 134 -19.69 3.02 3.26
N ILE A 135 -19.08 2.44 2.23
CA ILE A 135 -18.15 3.09 1.31
C ILE A 135 -18.66 2.83 -0.10
N ASN A 136 -18.83 3.91 -0.84
CA ASN A 136 -19.27 3.86 -2.23
C ASN A 136 -18.07 3.71 -3.17
N PRO A 137 -17.94 2.63 -3.92
CA PRO A 137 -16.87 2.47 -4.90
C PRO A 137 -16.98 3.46 -6.07
N MET A 138 -18.13 4.14 -6.19
CA MET A 138 -18.35 5.16 -7.23
C MET A 138 -17.92 6.57 -6.79
N ASP A 139 -17.44 6.79 -5.57
CA ASP A 139 -16.96 8.10 -5.15
C ASP A 139 -15.75 8.54 -5.99
N ILE A 140 -15.75 9.81 -6.41
CA ILE A 140 -14.73 10.40 -7.24
C ILE A 140 -14.30 11.75 -6.67
N ASN A 141 -12.98 11.94 -6.55
CA ASN A 141 -12.39 13.21 -6.18
C ASN A 141 -12.03 14.01 -7.45
N LEU A 142 -12.71 15.12 -7.68
CA LEU A 142 -12.47 15.97 -8.85
C LEU A 142 -11.17 16.80 -8.74
N ASN A 143 -10.58 16.89 -7.55
CA ASN A 143 -9.37 17.67 -7.26
C ASN A 143 -8.11 16.82 -7.17
N TYR A 144 -8.15 15.56 -7.61
CA TYR A 144 -7.08 14.60 -7.41
C TYR A 144 -5.77 14.94 -8.14
N SER A 145 -5.85 15.48 -9.38
CA SER A 145 -4.68 15.79 -10.20
C SER A 145 -5.01 16.90 -11.21
N GLU A 146 -4.03 17.77 -11.50
CA GLU A 146 -4.14 18.76 -12.56
C GLU A 146 -3.92 18.15 -13.95
N ASP A 147 -3.20 17.04 -14.06
CA ASP A 147 -2.77 16.43 -15.32
C ASP A 147 -3.65 15.26 -15.78
N ASP A 148 -4.32 14.57 -14.86
CA ASP A 148 -5.12 13.37 -15.17
C ASP A 148 -6.62 13.67 -15.11
N SER A 149 -7.40 13.06 -16.01
CA SER A 149 -8.85 13.10 -15.93
C SER A 149 -9.36 12.23 -14.77
N PRO A 150 -9.96 12.79 -13.71
CA PRO A 150 -10.47 11.99 -12.58
C PRO A 150 -11.45 10.90 -13.03
N LEU A 151 -12.25 11.19 -14.06
CA LEU A 151 -13.18 10.20 -14.63
C LEU A 151 -12.46 9.04 -15.32
N ALA A 152 -11.31 9.30 -15.96
CA ALA A 152 -10.56 8.23 -16.62
C ALA A 152 -9.96 7.27 -15.58
N LEU A 153 -9.38 7.81 -14.50
CA LEU A 153 -8.86 7.02 -13.38
C LEU A 153 -9.96 6.19 -12.71
N LYS A 154 -11.13 6.82 -12.48
CA LYS A 154 -12.28 6.13 -11.91
C LYS A 154 -12.84 5.06 -12.85
N SER A 155 -12.84 5.29 -14.17
CA SER A 155 -13.25 4.29 -15.15
C SER A 155 -12.32 3.08 -15.14
N ASP A 156 -11.01 3.30 -15.07
CA ASP A 156 -10.02 2.19 -14.96
C ASP A 156 -10.20 1.38 -13.67
N PHE A 157 -10.41 2.06 -12.55
CA PHE A 157 -10.74 1.41 -11.29
C PHE A 157 -12.02 0.56 -11.40
N LEU A 158 -13.10 1.11 -11.97
CA LEU A 158 -14.36 0.39 -12.14
C LEU A 158 -14.26 -0.77 -13.12
N LEU A 159 -13.44 -0.66 -14.17
CA LEU A 159 -13.10 -1.79 -15.03
C LEU A 159 -12.40 -2.89 -14.25
N SER A 160 -11.44 -2.57 -13.38
CA SER A 160 -10.76 -3.53 -12.51
C SER A 160 -11.73 -4.18 -11.52
N LEU A 161 -12.67 -3.41 -10.97
CA LEU A 161 -13.73 -3.90 -10.09
C LEU A 161 -14.65 -4.88 -10.83
N CYS A 162 -15.07 -4.53 -12.06
CA CYS A 162 -15.87 -5.39 -12.91
C CYS A 162 -15.12 -6.68 -13.29
N GLU A 163 -13.84 -6.57 -13.60
CA GLU A 163 -13.00 -7.74 -13.91
C GLU A 163 -12.91 -8.70 -12.72
N LEU A 164 -12.80 -8.17 -11.51
CA LEU A 164 -12.77 -8.99 -10.29
C LEU A 164 -14.12 -9.72 -10.04
N VAL A 165 -15.23 -9.09 -10.42
CA VAL A 165 -16.60 -9.65 -10.24
C VAL A 165 -16.97 -10.66 -11.32
N ILE A 166 -16.62 -10.37 -12.59
CA ILE A 166 -17.14 -11.06 -13.77
C ILE A 166 -16.08 -11.83 -14.54
N GLY A 167 -14.84 -11.29 -14.58
CA GLY A 167 -13.81 -11.66 -15.55
C GLY A 167 -13.28 -13.09 -15.47
N GLY A 168 -13.51 -13.81 -14.38
CA GLY A 168 -13.04 -15.18 -14.23
C GLY A 168 -11.52 -15.31 -14.41
N LYS A 169 -11.06 -16.33 -15.15
CA LYS A 169 -9.63 -16.56 -15.42
C LYS A 169 -9.12 -15.81 -16.66
N GLU A 170 -9.99 -15.42 -17.55
CA GLU A 170 -9.64 -14.81 -18.85
C GLU A 170 -9.82 -13.29 -18.86
N GLY A 171 -10.34 -12.72 -17.77
CA GLY A 171 -10.64 -11.29 -17.66
C GLY A 171 -11.90 -10.89 -18.44
N LEU A 172 -12.09 -9.59 -18.64
CA LEU A 172 -13.20 -9.02 -19.39
C LEU A 172 -12.91 -9.03 -20.90
N ALA A 173 -13.90 -9.43 -21.71
CA ALA A 173 -13.81 -9.31 -23.16
C ALA A 173 -13.75 -7.84 -23.62
N PRO A 174 -13.15 -7.53 -24.77
CA PRO A 174 -13.04 -6.15 -25.26
C PRO A 174 -14.39 -5.43 -25.38
N VAL A 175 -15.44 -6.13 -25.80
CA VAL A 175 -16.79 -5.55 -25.90
C VAL A 175 -17.34 -5.22 -24.51
N GLU A 176 -17.14 -6.10 -23.53
CA GLU A 176 -17.54 -5.86 -22.14
C GLU A 176 -16.86 -4.62 -21.56
N LYS A 177 -15.56 -4.47 -21.80
CA LYS A 177 -14.82 -3.24 -21.38
C LYS A 177 -15.44 -1.98 -22.00
N THR A 178 -15.82 -2.05 -23.27
CA THR A 178 -16.42 -0.89 -23.98
C THR A 178 -17.79 -0.53 -23.40
N VAL A 179 -18.65 -1.50 -23.14
CA VAL A 179 -20.00 -1.23 -22.59
C VAL A 179 -19.93 -0.74 -21.15
N ILE A 180 -18.98 -1.24 -20.34
CA ILE A 180 -18.74 -0.77 -18.98
C ILE A 180 -18.24 0.67 -18.99
N ASP A 181 -17.20 1.00 -19.77
CA ASP A 181 -16.65 2.36 -19.87
C ASP A 181 -17.70 3.38 -20.34
N ARG A 182 -18.55 3.00 -21.32
CA ARG A 182 -19.67 3.82 -21.78
C ARG A 182 -20.68 4.06 -20.66
N ALA A 183 -21.05 3.01 -19.91
CA ALA A 183 -21.99 3.11 -18.81
C ALA A 183 -21.41 4.03 -17.70
N VAL A 184 -20.16 3.88 -17.33
CA VAL A 184 -19.49 4.74 -16.35
C VAL A 184 -19.58 6.20 -16.78
N ARG A 185 -19.20 6.53 -18.02
CA ARG A 185 -19.29 7.92 -18.50
C ARG A 185 -20.70 8.47 -18.48
N ASN A 186 -21.70 7.66 -18.80
CA ASN A 186 -23.09 8.11 -18.81
C ASN A 186 -23.59 8.39 -17.39
N VAL A 187 -23.29 7.53 -16.43
CA VAL A 187 -23.73 7.63 -15.03
C VAL A 187 -23.13 8.84 -14.33
N TYR A 188 -21.89 9.22 -14.66
CA TYR A 188 -21.26 10.40 -14.07
C TYR A 188 -21.65 11.74 -14.71
N ARG A 189 -22.32 11.76 -15.87
CA ARG A 189 -22.71 13.03 -16.53
C ARG A 189 -23.49 13.99 -15.65
N PRO A 190 -24.53 13.56 -14.89
CA PRO A 190 -25.29 14.46 -14.02
C PRO A 190 -24.42 15.07 -12.91
N PHE A 191 -23.53 14.27 -12.31
CA PHE A 191 -22.61 14.70 -11.27
C PHE A 191 -21.55 15.68 -11.81
N LEU A 192 -20.97 15.40 -12.99
CA LEU A 192 -19.96 16.28 -13.59
C LEU A 192 -20.53 17.61 -14.08
N ALA A 193 -21.82 17.64 -14.46
CA ALA A 193 -22.49 18.88 -14.87
C ALA A 193 -22.80 19.79 -13.67
N ASP A 194 -23.07 19.21 -12.50
CA ASP A 194 -23.36 19.94 -11.27
C ASP A 194 -22.91 19.07 -10.09
N PRO A 195 -21.66 19.26 -9.61
CA PRO A 195 -21.06 18.46 -8.57
C PRO A 195 -21.76 18.65 -7.22
N ASP A 196 -22.73 17.79 -6.94
CA ASP A 196 -23.48 17.72 -5.70
C ASP A 196 -23.32 16.30 -5.12
N PRO A 197 -22.91 16.14 -3.84
CA PRO A 197 -22.83 14.82 -3.18
C PRO A 197 -24.13 14.00 -3.31
N ALA A 198 -25.28 14.67 -3.40
CA ALA A 198 -26.56 13.99 -3.61
C ALA A 198 -26.71 13.37 -5.02
N LYS A 199 -25.91 13.81 -5.99
CA LYS A 199 -25.89 13.28 -7.36
C LYS A 199 -24.79 12.26 -7.60
N MET A 200 -23.95 11.98 -6.58
CA MET A 200 -22.91 10.97 -6.69
C MET A 200 -23.56 9.62 -7.02
N PRO A 201 -23.14 8.95 -8.11
CA PRO A 201 -23.71 7.66 -8.47
C PRO A 201 -23.33 6.55 -7.46
N ILE A 202 -24.14 5.50 -7.45
CA ILE A 202 -23.88 4.26 -6.72
C ILE A 202 -23.83 3.08 -7.71
N LEU A 203 -23.46 1.89 -7.25
CA LEU A 203 -23.39 0.70 -8.13
C LEU A 203 -24.74 0.38 -8.80
N GLY A 204 -25.86 0.69 -8.14
CA GLY A 204 -27.19 0.54 -8.69
C GLY A 204 -27.40 1.40 -9.95
N ASP A 205 -26.90 2.62 -9.97
CA ASP A 205 -27.00 3.48 -11.15
C ASP A 205 -26.20 2.92 -12.33
N LEU A 206 -25.03 2.34 -12.05
CA LEU A 206 -24.22 1.65 -13.07
C LEU A 206 -24.93 0.42 -13.61
N TYR A 207 -25.56 -0.36 -12.74
CA TYR A 207 -26.36 -1.54 -13.11
C TYR A 207 -27.53 -1.15 -14.03
N ASP A 208 -28.28 -0.14 -13.66
CA ASP A 208 -29.43 0.33 -14.43
C ASP A 208 -28.99 0.87 -15.81
N GLU A 209 -27.86 1.54 -15.88
CA GLU A 209 -27.32 2.05 -17.15
C GLU A 209 -26.81 0.90 -18.04
N LEU A 210 -26.24 -0.15 -17.48
CA LEU A 210 -25.86 -1.34 -18.23
C LEU A 210 -27.10 -2.05 -18.83
N LEU A 211 -28.20 -2.13 -18.10
CA LEU A 211 -29.46 -2.70 -18.59
C LEU A 211 -30.10 -1.89 -19.74
N ARG A 212 -29.81 -0.59 -19.83
CA ARG A 212 -30.32 0.28 -20.91
C ARG A 212 -29.56 0.12 -22.21
N GLN A 213 -28.37 -0.47 -22.19
CA GLN A 213 -27.56 -0.66 -23.39
C GLN A 213 -28.10 -1.83 -24.24
N PRO A 214 -28.08 -1.73 -25.59
CA PRO A 214 -28.66 -2.72 -26.47
C PRO A 214 -27.80 -3.99 -26.64
N GLU A 215 -26.51 -3.94 -26.26
CA GLU A 215 -25.59 -5.06 -26.46
C GLU A 215 -25.87 -6.19 -25.46
N PRO A 216 -25.90 -7.47 -25.91
CA PRO A 216 -26.12 -8.63 -25.03
C PRO A 216 -25.03 -8.78 -23.98
N GLU A 217 -23.81 -8.31 -24.26
CA GLU A 217 -22.70 -8.27 -23.31
C GLU A 217 -23.00 -7.35 -22.12
N ALA A 218 -23.68 -6.22 -22.34
CA ALA A 218 -24.09 -5.33 -21.26
C ALA A 218 -25.10 -6.00 -20.33
N ALA A 219 -26.08 -6.72 -20.88
CA ALA A 219 -27.03 -7.50 -20.08
C ALA A 219 -26.33 -8.62 -19.28
N ARG A 220 -25.30 -9.25 -19.86
CA ARG A 220 -24.50 -10.28 -19.15
C ARG A 220 -23.70 -9.67 -18.00
N VAL A 221 -23.09 -8.52 -18.22
CA VAL A 221 -22.38 -7.77 -17.17
C VAL A 221 -23.36 -7.37 -16.07
N ALA A 222 -24.51 -6.79 -16.42
CA ALA A 222 -25.54 -6.42 -15.45
C ALA A 222 -26.00 -7.63 -14.61
N ALA A 223 -26.30 -8.76 -15.24
CA ALA A 223 -26.72 -9.97 -14.53
C ALA A 223 -25.69 -10.46 -13.50
N ALA A 224 -24.38 -10.31 -13.78
CA ALA A 224 -23.34 -10.62 -12.82
C ALA A 224 -23.25 -9.61 -11.67
N PHE A 225 -23.63 -8.35 -11.92
CA PHE A 225 -23.68 -7.29 -10.91
C PHE A 225 -24.90 -7.36 -10.00
N GLU A 226 -25.98 -8.02 -10.41
CA GLU A 226 -27.24 -8.08 -9.66
C GLU A 226 -27.03 -8.55 -8.22
N LEU A 227 -26.13 -9.51 -8.00
CA LEU A 227 -25.77 -10.02 -6.68
C LEU A 227 -25.22 -8.93 -5.73
N TYR A 228 -24.52 -7.93 -6.28
CA TYR A 228 -23.88 -6.85 -5.54
C TYR A 228 -24.74 -5.59 -5.43
N VAL A 229 -25.81 -5.50 -6.19
CA VAL A 229 -26.73 -4.35 -6.22
C VAL A 229 -28.00 -4.61 -5.41
N SER A 230 -28.72 -5.67 -5.78
CA SER A 230 -30.01 -6.07 -5.16
C SER A 230 -29.95 -7.39 -4.42
N GLY A 231 -28.87 -8.17 -4.61
CA GLY A 231 -28.68 -9.47 -3.99
C GLY A 231 -28.08 -9.39 -2.59
N SER A 232 -27.66 -10.54 -2.07
CA SER A 232 -27.14 -10.70 -0.70
C SER A 232 -25.79 -10.07 -0.44
N LEU A 233 -25.08 -9.57 -1.47
CA LEU A 233 -23.75 -8.97 -1.36
C LEU A 233 -23.76 -7.47 -1.62
N ASN A 234 -24.86 -6.76 -1.34
CA ASN A 234 -25.09 -5.36 -1.66
C ASN A 234 -24.40 -4.34 -0.70
N VAL A 235 -23.40 -4.78 0.05
CA VAL A 235 -22.69 -3.94 1.05
C VAL A 235 -22.14 -2.64 0.45
N PHE A 236 -21.74 -2.67 -0.81
CA PHE A 236 -21.12 -1.54 -1.52
C PHE A 236 -22.11 -0.76 -2.42
N ASN A 237 -23.39 -1.08 -2.38
CA ASN A 237 -24.43 -0.36 -3.12
C ASN A 237 -25.09 0.71 -2.25
N HIS A 238 -24.29 1.50 -1.54
CA HIS A 238 -24.74 2.58 -0.67
C HIS A 238 -23.82 3.79 -0.86
N ARG A 239 -24.33 4.98 -0.55
CA ARG A 239 -23.50 6.19 -0.49
C ARG A 239 -22.57 6.10 0.72
N THR A 240 -21.37 6.65 0.58
CA THR A 240 -20.43 6.77 1.69
C THR A 240 -21.03 7.60 2.81
N ASN A 241 -20.97 7.07 4.01
CA ASN A 241 -21.44 7.72 5.23
C ASN A 241 -20.38 7.79 6.33
N VAL A 242 -19.11 7.56 5.97
CA VAL A 242 -17.97 7.65 6.87
C VAL A 242 -17.08 8.81 6.46
N GLU A 243 -16.64 9.60 7.43
CA GLU A 243 -15.66 10.67 7.21
C GLU A 243 -14.28 10.17 7.62
N LEU A 244 -13.27 10.41 6.77
CA LEU A 244 -11.88 10.09 7.03
C LEU A 244 -11.19 11.32 7.62
N SER A 245 -11.54 11.68 8.86
CA SER A 245 -11.04 12.90 9.52
C SER A 245 -9.83 12.64 10.43
N ASN A 246 -9.46 11.37 10.67
CA ASN A 246 -8.41 10.99 11.59
C ASN A 246 -7.13 10.59 10.85
N ARG A 247 -5.97 11.00 11.39
CA ARG A 247 -4.65 10.60 10.85
C ARG A 247 -4.39 9.09 10.93
N LEU A 248 -5.10 8.36 11.78
CA LEU A 248 -4.95 6.92 11.92
C LEU A 248 -6.30 6.25 11.70
N VAL A 249 -6.47 5.65 10.53
CA VAL A 249 -7.71 5.00 10.11
C VAL A 249 -7.47 3.51 9.85
N CYS A 250 -8.36 2.67 10.37
CA CYS A 250 -8.34 1.23 10.14
C CYS A 250 -9.67 0.77 9.54
N PHE A 251 -9.61 0.21 8.35
CA PHE A 251 -10.73 -0.46 7.71
C PHE A 251 -10.73 -1.95 8.10
N ASP A 252 -11.58 -2.32 9.04
CA ASP A 252 -11.80 -3.72 9.44
C ASP A 252 -12.76 -4.37 8.43
N ILE A 253 -12.22 -5.24 7.59
CA ILE A 253 -12.95 -5.98 6.57
C ILE A 253 -13.04 -7.49 6.86
N LYS A 254 -12.77 -7.90 8.09
CA LYS A 254 -12.77 -9.32 8.50
C LYS A 254 -14.11 -10.01 8.24
N GLN A 255 -15.21 -9.31 8.50
CA GLN A 255 -16.56 -9.86 8.39
C GLN A 255 -17.09 -9.88 6.95
N LEU A 256 -16.35 -9.34 5.98
CA LEU A 256 -16.64 -9.56 4.58
C LEU A 256 -16.35 -11.02 4.22
N GLY A 257 -17.32 -11.74 3.65
CA GLY A 257 -17.12 -13.09 3.17
C GLY A 257 -16.01 -13.17 2.11
N LYS A 258 -15.54 -14.37 1.80
CA LYS A 258 -14.42 -14.59 0.85
C LYS A 258 -14.57 -13.87 -0.49
N GLN A 259 -15.80 -13.78 -1.01
CA GLN A 259 -16.09 -13.11 -2.27
C GLN A 259 -15.96 -11.59 -2.16
N LEU A 260 -16.47 -10.98 -1.09
CA LEU A 260 -16.40 -9.54 -0.88
C LEU A 260 -15.04 -9.06 -0.35
N LYS A 261 -14.22 -9.94 0.25
CA LYS A 261 -12.96 -9.53 0.88
C LYS A 261 -11.98 -8.92 -0.14
N LYS A 262 -11.85 -9.53 -1.33
CA LYS A 262 -11.01 -8.99 -2.41
C LYS A 262 -11.54 -7.66 -2.94
N LEU A 263 -12.86 -7.60 -3.12
CA LEU A 263 -13.55 -6.39 -3.55
C LEU A 263 -13.38 -5.26 -2.52
N GLY A 264 -13.57 -5.58 -1.24
CA GLY A 264 -13.36 -4.64 -0.15
C GLY A 264 -11.93 -4.09 -0.09
N MET A 265 -10.92 -4.93 -0.31
CA MET A 265 -9.52 -4.48 -0.39
C MET A 265 -9.30 -3.48 -1.54
N LEU A 266 -9.85 -3.78 -2.72
CA LEU A 266 -9.75 -2.91 -3.90
C LEU A 266 -10.46 -1.57 -3.66
N ILE A 267 -11.65 -1.58 -3.04
CA ILE A 267 -12.42 -0.36 -2.72
C ILE A 267 -11.70 0.48 -1.65
N VAL A 268 -11.16 -0.15 -0.60
CA VAL A 268 -10.37 0.58 0.40
C VAL A 268 -9.13 1.20 -0.23
N GLN A 269 -8.46 0.50 -1.14
CA GLN A 269 -7.31 1.06 -1.87
C GLN A 269 -7.71 2.29 -2.70
N ASP A 270 -8.81 2.23 -3.44
CA ASP A 270 -9.33 3.36 -4.21
C ASP A 270 -9.70 4.55 -3.31
N GLN A 271 -10.33 4.29 -2.16
CA GLN A 271 -10.69 5.32 -1.18
C GLN A 271 -9.48 6.04 -0.56
N VAL A 272 -8.33 5.38 -0.52
CA VAL A 272 -7.07 6.01 -0.05
C VAL A 272 -6.54 7.02 -1.07
N TRP A 273 -6.81 6.79 -2.36
CA TRP A 273 -6.34 7.65 -3.44
C TRP A 273 -7.35 8.77 -3.79
N ASN A 274 -8.62 8.64 -3.39
CA ASN A 274 -9.66 9.65 -3.55
C ASN A 274 -9.76 10.60 -2.33
#